data_9ac45cafb82a033c6bc7735dac854f45
#
_entry.id   9ac45cafb82a033c6bc7735dac854f45
#
_cell.length_a   1.000
_cell.length_b   1.000
_cell.length_c   1.000
_cell.angle_alpha   90.00
_cell.angle_beta   90.00
_cell.angle_gamma   90.00
#
_symmetry.space_group_name_H-M   'P 1'
#
loop_
_entity.id
_entity.type
_entity.pdbx_description
1 polymer ?
#
loop_
_entity_poly.entity_id
_entity_poly.type
_entity_poly.pdbx_seq_one_letter_code
_entity_poly.pdbx_strand_id
1 'polypeptide(L)'
;MSHTLSRRGLLAGTAGLAALGIPQETLAQAAARGQLTIAFPADVPTWDPNARTLAAVQSLYKCVFDQPLDQNPDTSPRPGVVTAWRWRDNGLALELDLRDDVLFHDGSRMTAEDIRYTFFERPRQPVPQGGRRLDTSFLWRRLSDIEVASPTRAVMRFSEPMPSAVAWLYFLASFVVPKAHVERVGAEAFGREPVGSGPYRLREYQQGARIVLEANDRYWGGRPAIPRVTFELVRDPTVRVAAIEGRRVELSVDTPIRETLRLAGVQGLAARVDPTADIIILQITNRGGFADARVRLAAHHAIDKAAISRALYGGNAVPIAVPAARGTPGYPADFDFPFSVERATALLREMGHGPQNPVNITFSTTNGFFPNDFDLARAIVQMWRRVGINAELETIEATTYQERLRAQTLHEATIFQWGNAAGDPEMYGGYLLDPNSIFSAFKAPDLAEPVRALLAETNEERRVAGYRALHRMAVERGYSIPLLQGVRTVAHSQALAYEKYDTGHILPQRYSFRG
;
A
#
# COMPACT_ATOMS: atom_id res chain seq x y z
N MET A 1 19.32 71.84 15.36
CA MET A 1 20.12 71.68 14.14
C MET A 1 19.51 70.52 13.37
N SER A 2 18.77 70.90 12.33
CA SER A 2 18.05 70.02 11.44
C SER A 2 19.00 69.50 10.34
N HIS A 3 19.02 68.20 10.12
CA HIS A 3 19.60 67.62 8.90
C HIS A 3 18.53 66.79 8.20
N THR A 4 18.01 67.39 7.15
CA THR A 4 17.21 66.81 6.08
C THR A 4 18.06 65.83 5.26
N LEU A 5 17.68 64.53 5.22
CA LEU A 5 18.24 63.55 4.30
C LEU A 5 17.38 63.50 3.00
N SER A 6 18.10 63.78 1.93
CA SER A 6 17.62 63.89 0.55
C SER A 6 17.15 62.55 -0.04
N ARG A 7 16.02 62.61 -0.80
CA ARG A 7 15.38 61.51 -1.58
C ARG A 7 16.12 61.19 -2.89
N ARG A 8 17.43 61.09 -2.91
CA ARG A 8 18.18 60.74 -4.16
C ARG A 8 19.31 59.76 -3.86
N GLY A 9 18.97 58.50 -3.58
CA GLY A 9 19.96 57.45 -3.31
C GLY A 9 19.44 56.02 -3.33
N LEU A 10 18.30 55.77 -3.99
CA LEU A 10 17.66 54.43 -4.01
C LEU A 10 17.38 53.99 -5.45
N LEU A 11 18.38 54.07 -6.32
CA LEU A 11 18.33 53.52 -7.69
C LEU A 11 19.76 53.17 -8.14
N ALA A 12 20.37 52.18 -7.51
CA ALA A 12 21.54 51.46 -8.07
C ALA A 12 21.86 50.26 -7.17
N GLY A 13 21.17 49.14 -7.38
CA GLY A 13 21.42 47.90 -6.61
C GLY A 13 20.67 46.68 -7.13
N THR A 14 20.27 46.71 -8.39
CA THR A 14 19.71 45.50 -9.06
C THR A 14 20.70 45.02 -10.12
N ALA A 15 21.77 44.39 -9.66
CA ALA A 15 22.62 43.63 -10.56
C ALA A 15 23.19 42.44 -9.79
N GLY A 16 22.82 41.22 -10.21
CA GLY A 16 23.61 40.03 -9.90
C GLY A 16 22.98 38.94 -9.06
N LEU A 17 21.74 38.54 -9.31
CA LEU A 17 21.36 37.14 -9.17
C LEU A 17 21.30 36.54 -10.58
N ALA A 18 22.48 36.18 -11.09
CA ALA A 18 22.56 35.26 -12.21
C ALA A 18 21.91 33.94 -11.73
N ALA A 19 20.63 33.78 -12.05
CA ALA A 19 19.98 32.49 -12.02
C ALA A 19 20.85 31.56 -12.87
N LEU A 20 21.45 30.55 -12.26
CA LEU A 20 21.96 29.38 -12.96
C LEU A 20 20.77 28.85 -13.74
N GLY A 21 20.67 29.22 -15.01
CA GLY A 21 19.65 28.77 -15.92
C GLY A 21 19.86 27.29 -16.20
N ILE A 22 19.25 26.46 -15.36
CA ILE A 22 18.98 25.09 -15.73
C ILE A 22 17.96 25.21 -16.86
N PRO A 23 18.27 24.73 -18.08
CA PRO A 23 17.32 24.83 -19.19
C PRO A 23 16.05 24.11 -18.79
N GLN A 24 14.95 24.83 -18.77
CA GLN A 24 13.61 24.30 -18.50
C GLN A 24 13.22 23.50 -19.75
N GLU A 25 13.53 22.20 -19.75
CA GLU A 25 13.07 21.30 -20.81
C GLU A 25 11.54 21.26 -20.77
N THR A 26 10.90 21.53 -21.88
CA THR A 26 9.45 21.38 -21.99
C THR A 26 9.10 19.89 -21.96
N LEU A 27 7.89 19.51 -21.49
CA LEU A 27 7.42 18.10 -21.50
C LEU A 27 7.52 17.47 -22.89
N ALA A 28 7.31 18.25 -23.95
CA ALA A 28 7.46 17.78 -25.31
C ALA A 28 8.92 17.39 -25.64
N GLN A 29 9.92 18.10 -25.10
CA GLN A 29 11.33 17.76 -25.28
C GLN A 29 11.73 16.52 -24.45
N ALA A 30 11.21 16.38 -23.23
CA ALA A 30 11.43 15.21 -22.40
C ALA A 30 10.81 13.95 -23.03
N ALA A 31 9.57 14.04 -23.52
CA ALA A 31 8.91 12.97 -24.27
C ALA A 31 9.67 12.60 -25.55
N ALA A 32 10.16 13.59 -26.31
CA ALA A 32 10.98 13.36 -27.50
C ALA A 32 12.32 12.70 -27.21
N ARG A 33 12.87 12.89 -26.00
CA ARG A 33 14.09 12.21 -25.52
C ARG A 33 13.81 10.88 -24.83
N GLY A 34 12.55 10.46 -24.69
CA GLY A 34 12.15 9.22 -24.03
C GLY A 34 12.41 9.22 -22.52
N GLN A 35 12.32 10.37 -21.86
CA GLN A 35 12.52 10.50 -20.41
C GLN A 35 11.19 10.69 -19.68
N LEU A 36 11.03 10.08 -18.51
CA LEU A 36 9.88 10.23 -17.63
C LEU A 36 10.35 10.74 -16.27
N THR A 37 9.86 11.91 -15.86
CA THR A 37 10.09 12.46 -14.54
C THR A 37 8.82 12.34 -13.70
N ILE A 38 8.95 11.80 -12.49
CA ILE A 38 7.86 11.49 -11.57
C ILE A 38 8.08 12.24 -10.26
N ALA A 39 7.15 13.10 -9.85
CA ALA A 39 7.13 13.64 -8.50
C ALA A 39 6.57 12.59 -7.54
N PHE A 40 7.42 12.06 -6.65
CA PHE A 40 7.13 10.92 -5.80
C PHE A 40 7.29 11.26 -4.32
N PRO A 41 6.38 10.82 -3.41
CA PRO A 41 6.36 11.29 -2.02
C PRO A 41 7.36 10.59 -1.09
N ALA A 42 7.86 9.40 -1.45
CA ALA A 42 8.61 8.53 -0.54
C ALA A 42 10.01 8.20 -1.05
N ASP A 43 10.96 8.09 -0.13
CA ASP A 43 12.33 7.63 -0.39
C ASP A 43 12.54 6.22 0.17
N VAL A 44 13.46 5.48 -0.41
CA VAL A 44 13.86 4.17 0.10
C VAL A 44 14.71 4.33 1.37
N PRO A 45 14.40 3.60 2.46
CA PRO A 45 15.25 3.58 3.64
C PRO A 45 16.57 2.82 3.40
N THR A 46 16.55 1.91 2.47
CA THR A 46 17.67 1.09 1.96
C THR A 46 17.25 0.50 0.61
N TRP A 47 18.21 0.21 -0.25
CA TRP A 47 17.94 -0.54 -1.49
C TRP A 47 17.88 -2.06 -1.28
N ASP A 48 18.05 -2.55 -0.05
CA ASP A 48 17.75 -3.95 0.27
C ASP A 48 16.24 -4.17 0.34
N PRO A 49 15.62 -4.81 -0.68
CA PRO A 49 14.16 -4.88 -0.79
C PRO A 49 13.54 -5.86 0.21
N ASN A 50 14.34 -6.74 0.83
CA ASN A 50 13.88 -7.70 1.82
C ASN A 50 13.88 -7.14 3.25
N ALA A 51 14.50 -5.96 3.47
CA ALA A 51 14.70 -5.40 4.80
C ALA A 51 13.40 -4.91 5.43
N ARG A 52 12.46 -4.36 4.61
CA ARG A 52 11.23 -3.72 5.08
C ARG A 52 10.03 -4.00 4.18
N THR A 53 8.88 -4.25 4.79
CA THR A 53 7.57 -4.39 4.10
C THR A 53 6.88 -3.03 3.97
N LEU A 54 7.49 -2.08 3.27
CA LEU A 54 6.96 -0.73 3.11
C LEU A 54 6.22 -0.58 1.77
N ALA A 55 4.90 -0.42 1.81
CA ALA A 55 4.07 -0.24 0.61
C ALA A 55 4.47 1.02 -0.18
N ALA A 56 4.82 2.12 0.51
CA ALA A 56 5.14 3.40 -0.13
C ALA A 56 6.30 3.35 -1.13
N VAL A 57 7.25 2.43 -0.97
CA VAL A 57 8.45 2.32 -1.82
C VAL A 57 8.44 1.13 -2.78
N GLN A 58 7.36 0.34 -2.80
CA GLN A 58 7.27 -0.85 -3.66
C GLN A 58 7.42 -0.52 -5.15
N SER A 59 6.87 0.62 -5.58
CA SER A 59 7.04 1.11 -6.95
C SER A 59 8.51 1.24 -7.35
N LEU A 60 9.37 1.70 -6.43
CA LEU A 60 10.81 1.85 -6.66
C LEU A 60 11.51 0.48 -6.73
N TYR A 61 11.19 -0.42 -5.79
CA TYR A 61 11.77 -1.77 -5.79
C TYR A 61 11.36 -2.58 -7.03
N LYS A 62 10.09 -2.50 -7.47
CA LYS A 62 9.59 -3.15 -8.70
C LYS A 62 10.25 -2.63 -9.99
N CYS A 63 10.92 -1.48 -9.96
CA CYS A 63 11.74 -1.04 -11.07
C CYS A 63 13.09 -1.77 -11.12
N VAL A 64 13.69 -2.11 -9.97
CA VAL A 64 15.07 -2.61 -9.88
C VAL A 64 15.14 -4.11 -9.66
N PHE A 65 14.13 -4.71 -9.06
CA PHE A 65 14.10 -6.13 -8.69
C PHE A 65 12.87 -6.82 -9.25
N ASP A 66 12.98 -8.13 -9.50
CA ASP A 66 11.84 -9.00 -9.77
C ASP A 66 11.38 -9.73 -8.51
N GLN A 67 10.10 -10.00 -8.47
CA GLN A 67 9.48 -10.95 -7.54
C GLN A 67 9.32 -12.30 -8.24
N PRO A 68 9.21 -13.42 -7.51
CA PRO A 68 9.00 -14.74 -8.15
C PRO A 68 7.78 -14.76 -9.07
N LEU A 69 6.68 -14.17 -8.64
CA LEU A 69 5.48 -13.96 -9.47
C LEU A 69 5.26 -12.48 -9.72
N ASP A 70 4.57 -12.16 -10.80
CA ASP A 70 4.09 -10.80 -11.10
C ASP A 70 2.57 -10.71 -10.88
N GLN A 71 2.00 -9.51 -10.98
CA GLN A 71 0.58 -9.25 -10.78
C GLN A 71 -0.05 -8.61 -12.02
N ASN A 72 -1.29 -8.97 -12.26
CA ASN A 72 -2.17 -8.23 -13.14
C ASN A 72 -2.65 -6.92 -12.47
N PRO A 73 -3.20 -5.98 -13.24
CA PRO A 73 -3.77 -4.74 -12.69
C PRO A 73 -4.81 -4.95 -11.59
N ASP A 74 -5.57 -6.07 -11.62
CA ASP A 74 -6.61 -6.47 -10.67
C ASP A 74 -6.08 -7.23 -9.44
N THR A 75 -4.76 -7.23 -9.24
CA THR A 75 -4.03 -7.96 -8.20
C THR A 75 -3.90 -9.47 -8.38
N SER A 76 -4.54 -10.08 -9.37
CA SER A 76 -4.41 -11.52 -9.61
C SER A 76 -2.96 -11.90 -9.99
N PRO A 77 -2.49 -13.10 -9.58
CA PRO A 77 -1.14 -13.54 -9.90
C PRO A 77 -0.98 -13.85 -11.39
N ARG A 78 0.21 -13.60 -11.89
CA ARG A 78 0.63 -14.06 -13.22
C ARG A 78 2.08 -14.55 -13.20
N PRO A 79 2.49 -15.37 -14.18
CA PRO A 79 3.87 -15.77 -14.33
C PRO A 79 4.83 -14.57 -14.39
N GLY A 80 5.96 -14.70 -13.70
CA GLY A 80 7.09 -13.78 -13.67
C GLY A 80 8.40 -14.53 -13.85
N VAL A 81 9.30 -14.46 -12.88
CA VAL A 81 10.49 -15.33 -12.79
C VAL A 81 10.07 -16.80 -12.67
N VAL A 82 9.05 -17.07 -11.88
CA VAL A 82 8.37 -18.37 -11.83
C VAL A 82 7.33 -18.42 -12.93
N THR A 83 7.44 -19.42 -13.82
CA THR A 83 6.55 -19.61 -14.97
C THR A 83 5.36 -20.49 -14.66
N ALA A 84 5.50 -21.42 -13.69
CA ALA A 84 4.45 -22.30 -13.24
C ALA A 84 4.66 -22.67 -11.77
N TRP A 85 3.57 -22.93 -11.06
CA TRP A 85 3.61 -23.39 -9.67
C TRP A 85 2.52 -24.45 -9.43
N ARG A 86 2.81 -25.40 -8.52
CA ARG A 86 1.89 -26.50 -8.20
C ARG A 86 1.98 -26.87 -6.73
N TRP A 87 0.82 -26.94 -6.08
CA TRP A 87 0.72 -27.50 -4.76
C TRP A 87 0.88 -29.01 -4.75
N ARG A 88 1.61 -29.53 -3.75
CA ARG A 88 1.82 -30.94 -3.44
C ARG A 88 1.59 -31.18 -1.96
N ASP A 89 1.54 -32.48 -1.58
CA ASP A 89 1.53 -32.92 -0.21
C ASP A 89 0.44 -32.22 0.63
N ASN A 90 -0.78 -32.12 0.08
CA ASN A 90 -1.91 -31.45 0.74
C ASN A 90 -1.62 -30.02 1.23
N GLY A 91 -0.90 -29.25 0.43
CA GLY A 91 -0.55 -27.86 0.73
C GLY A 91 0.73 -27.67 1.57
N LEU A 92 1.47 -28.76 1.85
CA LEU A 92 2.74 -28.71 2.59
C LEU A 92 3.96 -28.50 1.66
N ALA A 93 3.78 -28.56 0.34
CA ALA A 93 4.83 -28.28 -0.60
C ALA A 93 4.30 -27.47 -1.79
N LEU A 94 5.07 -26.48 -2.25
CA LEU A 94 4.81 -25.68 -3.43
C LEU A 94 5.99 -25.82 -4.39
N GLU A 95 5.77 -26.50 -5.51
CA GLU A 95 6.75 -26.59 -6.59
C GLU A 95 6.73 -25.31 -7.42
N LEU A 96 7.93 -24.80 -7.77
CA LEU A 96 8.14 -23.62 -8.60
C LEU A 96 9.01 -23.98 -9.78
N ASP A 97 8.52 -23.77 -10.99
CA ASP A 97 9.30 -23.85 -12.23
C ASP A 97 9.75 -22.45 -12.62
N LEU A 98 11.07 -22.23 -12.72
CA LEU A 98 11.66 -20.92 -12.99
C LEU A 98 12.04 -20.79 -14.47
N ARG A 99 12.10 -19.56 -14.97
CA ARG A 99 12.74 -19.19 -16.23
C ARG A 99 14.24 -19.49 -16.15
N ASP A 100 14.85 -19.75 -17.30
CA ASP A 100 16.30 -19.95 -17.42
C ASP A 100 17.04 -18.77 -18.06
N ASP A 101 16.32 -17.71 -18.45
CA ASP A 101 16.83 -16.52 -19.16
C ASP A 101 16.89 -15.25 -18.29
N VAL A 102 16.58 -15.32 -17.00
CA VAL A 102 16.65 -14.16 -16.10
C VAL A 102 18.10 -13.87 -15.73
N LEU A 103 18.54 -12.64 -16.02
CA LEU A 103 19.87 -12.15 -15.64
C LEU A 103 19.76 -11.04 -14.60
N PHE A 104 20.59 -11.12 -13.57
CA PHE A 104 20.83 -9.98 -12.70
C PHE A 104 21.56 -8.86 -13.44
N HIS A 105 21.55 -7.66 -12.89
CA HIS A 105 22.17 -6.47 -13.50
C HIS A 105 23.69 -6.61 -13.68
N ASP A 106 24.36 -7.43 -12.89
CA ASP A 106 25.79 -7.74 -13.03
C ASP A 106 26.07 -8.78 -14.14
N GLY A 107 25.03 -9.37 -14.73
CA GLY A 107 25.10 -10.36 -15.78
C GLY A 107 25.09 -11.81 -15.29
N SER A 108 25.11 -12.06 -13.99
CA SER A 108 24.93 -13.41 -13.45
C SER A 108 23.50 -13.91 -13.68
N ARG A 109 23.33 -15.22 -13.82
CA ARG A 109 22.02 -15.86 -14.05
C ARG A 109 21.32 -16.12 -12.73
N MET A 110 20.04 -15.78 -12.65
CA MET A 110 19.18 -16.16 -11.53
C MET A 110 18.87 -17.66 -11.58
N THR A 111 18.89 -18.31 -10.44
CA THR A 111 18.61 -19.73 -10.28
C THR A 111 17.74 -20.01 -9.04
N ALA A 112 17.32 -21.25 -8.86
CA ALA A 112 16.59 -21.71 -7.68
C ALA A 112 17.41 -21.55 -6.37
N GLU A 113 18.76 -21.46 -6.45
CA GLU A 113 19.61 -21.13 -5.30
C GLU A 113 19.36 -19.71 -4.79
N ASP A 114 19.09 -18.74 -5.69
CA ASP A 114 18.76 -17.37 -5.29
C ASP A 114 17.38 -17.30 -4.62
N ILE A 115 16.43 -18.14 -5.06
CA ILE A 115 15.11 -18.30 -4.40
C ILE A 115 15.31 -18.86 -2.98
N ARG A 116 16.08 -19.95 -2.84
CA ARG A 116 16.41 -20.55 -1.54
C ARG A 116 17.09 -19.54 -0.61
N TYR A 117 18.11 -18.86 -1.13
CA TYR A 117 18.83 -17.84 -0.37
C TYR A 117 17.90 -16.73 0.11
N THR A 118 17.14 -16.14 -0.79
CA THR A 118 16.28 -14.99 -0.50
C THR A 118 15.22 -15.27 0.55
N PHE A 119 14.51 -16.41 0.44
CA PHE A 119 13.33 -16.68 1.25
C PHE A 119 13.59 -17.62 2.43
N PHE A 120 14.67 -18.40 2.42
CA PHE A 120 14.95 -19.37 3.46
C PHE A 120 16.27 -19.10 4.19
N GLU A 121 17.40 -18.99 3.52
CA GLU A 121 18.71 -18.90 4.17
C GLU A 121 18.93 -17.51 4.80
N ARG A 122 18.83 -16.46 3.99
CA ARG A 122 19.10 -15.08 4.39
C ARG A 122 18.24 -14.58 5.56
N PRO A 123 16.91 -14.82 5.60
CA PRO A 123 16.08 -14.41 6.72
C PRO A 123 16.40 -15.09 8.05
N ARG A 124 17.15 -16.22 8.02
CA ARG A 124 17.56 -17.02 9.19
C ARG A 124 18.97 -16.76 9.65
N GLN A 125 19.72 -15.95 8.92
CA GLN A 125 21.06 -15.55 9.32
C GLN A 125 21.04 -14.82 10.67
N PRO A 126 22.11 -14.96 11.49
CA PRO A 126 22.25 -14.22 12.73
C PRO A 126 22.17 -12.71 12.46
N VAL A 127 21.47 -12.01 13.33
CA VAL A 127 21.40 -10.55 13.26
C VAL A 127 22.65 -9.96 13.91
N PRO A 128 23.44 -9.14 13.19
CA PRO A 128 24.59 -8.45 13.80
C PRO A 128 24.18 -7.60 15.01
N GLN A 129 25.10 -7.37 15.93
CA GLN A 129 24.85 -6.50 17.07
C GLN A 129 24.40 -5.10 16.60
N GLY A 130 23.29 -4.61 17.14
CA GLY A 130 22.67 -3.34 16.71
C GLY A 130 21.91 -3.42 15.38
N GLY A 131 21.93 -4.56 14.69
CA GLY A 131 21.19 -4.80 13.48
C GLY A 131 19.71 -5.11 13.72
N ARG A 132 18.95 -5.16 12.63
CA ARG A 132 17.54 -5.56 12.65
C ARG A 132 17.32 -6.75 11.72
N ARG A 133 16.45 -7.68 12.14
CA ARG A 133 16.01 -8.81 11.32
C ARG A 133 15.27 -8.33 10.06
N LEU A 134 15.45 -9.02 8.96
CA LEU A 134 14.74 -8.77 7.71
C LEU A 134 13.23 -9.05 7.92
N ASP A 135 12.36 -8.23 7.33
CA ASP A 135 10.92 -8.44 7.43
C ASP A 135 10.46 -9.71 6.70
N THR A 136 11.23 -10.21 5.71
CA THR A 136 11.02 -11.52 5.09
C THR A 136 11.02 -12.67 6.08
N SER A 137 11.72 -12.56 7.23
CA SER A 137 11.70 -13.57 8.30
C SER A 137 10.31 -13.79 8.90
N PHE A 138 9.51 -12.73 8.99
CA PHE A 138 8.14 -12.81 9.48
C PHE A 138 7.21 -13.40 8.42
N LEU A 139 7.34 -12.97 7.17
CA LEU A 139 6.51 -13.42 6.06
C LEU A 139 6.61 -14.93 5.87
N TRP A 140 7.84 -15.48 5.90
CA TRP A 140 8.15 -16.88 5.60
C TRP A 140 8.37 -17.73 6.86
N ARG A 141 7.73 -17.39 7.99
CA ARG A 141 7.90 -18.12 9.27
C ARG A 141 7.45 -19.57 9.23
N ARG A 142 6.45 -19.90 8.35
CA ARG A 142 5.94 -21.28 8.17
C ARG A 142 6.76 -22.08 7.17
N LEU A 143 7.68 -21.45 6.45
CA LEU A 143 8.56 -22.10 5.50
C LEU A 143 9.62 -22.91 6.27
N SER A 144 9.63 -24.23 6.11
CA SER A 144 10.55 -25.14 6.81
C SER A 144 11.82 -25.43 6.01
N ASP A 145 11.74 -25.41 4.67
CA ASP A 145 12.87 -25.57 3.75
C ASP A 145 12.52 -25.08 2.35
N ILE A 146 13.55 -24.86 1.51
CA ILE A 146 13.43 -24.76 0.05
C ILE A 146 14.43 -25.73 -0.57
N GLU A 147 13.95 -26.81 -1.16
CA GLU A 147 14.74 -27.76 -1.90
C GLU A 147 15.05 -27.22 -3.31
N VAL A 148 16.32 -27.24 -3.69
CA VAL A 148 16.77 -26.90 -5.06
C VAL A 148 16.88 -28.18 -5.86
N ALA A 149 15.82 -28.51 -6.60
CA ALA A 149 15.77 -29.73 -7.41
C ALA A 149 16.60 -29.62 -8.71
N SER A 150 16.72 -28.41 -9.26
CA SER A 150 17.57 -28.04 -10.36
C SER A 150 17.80 -26.53 -10.40
N PRO A 151 18.67 -25.98 -11.26
CA PRO A 151 18.83 -24.52 -11.40
C PRO A 151 17.52 -23.78 -11.72
N THR A 152 16.53 -24.46 -12.32
CA THR A 152 15.23 -23.88 -12.71
C THR A 152 14.05 -24.48 -11.97
N ARG A 153 14.28 -25.22 -10.88
CA ARG A 153 13.19 -25.81 -10.09
C ARG A 153 13.49 -25.76 -8.61
N ALA A 154 12.58 -25.15 -7.84
CA ALA A 154 12.58 -25.12 -6.39
C ALA A 154 11.31 -25.78 -5.81
N VAL A 155 11.41 -26.38 -4.63
CA VAL A 155 10.27 -26.88 -3.88
C VAL A 155 10.28 -26.21 -2.51
N MET A 156 9.31 -25.33 -2.25
CA MET A 156 9.11 -24.71 -0.95
C MET A 156 8.33 -25.69 -0.04
N ARG A 157 8.88 -26.00 1.13
CA ARG A 157 8.26 -26.91 2.11
C ARG A 157 7.79 -26.11 3.32
N PHE A 158 6.61 -26.43 3.80
CA PHE A 158 5.97 -25.72 4.90
C PHE A 158 5.77 -26.65 6.11
N SER A 159 5.87 -26.10 7.33
CA SER A 159 5.58 -26.80 8.58
C SER A 159 4.07 -27.07 8.79
N GLU A 160 3.24 -26.27 8.15
CA GLU A 160 1.79 -26.38 8.09
C GLU A 160 1.29 -25.80 6.78
N PRO A 161 0.08 -26.17 6.29
CA PRO A 161 -0.44 -25.61 5.04
C PRO A 161 -0.43 -24.09 5.05
N MET A 162 0.00 -23.48 3.93
CA MET A 162 0.09 -22.03 3.75
C MET A 162 -0.48 -21.63 2.38
N PRO A 163 -1.79 -21.73 2.16
CA PRO A 163 -2.40 -21.49 0.86
C PRO A 163 -2.12 -20.08 0.30
N SER A 164 -1.90 -19.09 1.17
CA SER A 164 -1.48 -17.74 0.81
C SER A 164 -0.04 -17.62 0.31
N ALA A 165 0.78 -18.69 0.34
CA ALA A 165 2.19 -18.61 -0.07
C ALA A 165 2.35 -18.11 -1.51
N VAL A 166 1.43 -18.46 -2.42
CA VAL A 166 1.44 -17.93 -3.80
C VAL A 166 1.31 -16.40 -3.79
N ALA A 167 0.41 -15.85 -2.99
CA ALA A 167 0.25 -14.41 -2.83
C ALA A 167 1.50 -13.74 -2.22
N TRP A 168 2.18 -14.43 -1.31
CA TRP A 168 3.42 -13.94 -0.71
C TRP A 168 4.59 -13.87 -1.70
N LEU A 169 4.59 -14.65 -2.80
CA LEU A 169 5.63 -14.60 -3.82
C LEU A 169 5.64 -13.30 -4.65
N TYR A 170 4.60 -12.49 -4.57
CA TYR A 170 4.54 -11.15 -5.18
C TYR A 170 4.15 -10.05 -4.17
N PHE A 171 4.13 -10.37 -2.88
CA PHE A 171 3.86 -9.41 -1.82
C PHE A 171 5.11 -8.58 -1.47
N LEU A 172 4.91 -7.56 -0.63
CA LEU A 172 5.94 -6.64 -0.13
C LEU A 172 7.18 -7.39 0.38
N ALA A 173 8.36 -6.90 0.07
CA ALA A 173 9.67 -7.47 0.42
C ALA A 173 9.99 -8.85 -0.21
N SER A 174 9.12 -9.43 -1.03
CA SER A 174 9.38 -10.73 -1.68
C SER A 174 10.12 -10.57 -3.02
N PHE A 175 11.21 -9.83 -3.02
CA PHE A 175 12.07 -9.64 -4.19
C PHE A 175 13.27 -10.58 -4.15
N VAL A 176 13.60 -11.19 -5.30
CA VAL A 176 14.75 -12.08 -5.41
C VAL A 176 16.04 -11.28 -5.44
N VAL A 177 17.01 -11.68 -4.63
CA VAL A 177 18.33 -11.04 -4.57
C VAL A 177 19.44 -12.02 -4.96
N PRO A 178 20.53 -11.56 -5.62
CA PRO A 178 21.62 -12.43 -6.08
C PRO A 178 22.47 -12.91 -4.91
N LYS A 179 22.39 -14.21 -4.57
CA LYS A 179 23.13 -14.84 -3.46
C LYS A 179 24.62 -14.50 -3.49
N ALA A 180 25.29 -14.85 -4.58
CA ALA A 180 26.73 -14.68 -4.70
C ALA A 180 27.18 -13.21 -4.57
N HIS A 181 26.39 -12.28 -5.08
CA HIS A 181 26.69 -10.86 -4.96
C HIS A 181 26.52 -10.38 -3.52
N VAL A 182 25.37 -10.67 -2.88
CA VAL A 182 25.08 -10.24 -1.51
C VAL A 182 26.09 -10.83 -0.51
N GLU A 183 26.46 -12.11 -0.67
CA GLU A 183 27.49 -12.76 0.18
C GLU A 183 28.87 -12.13 0.01
N ARG A 184 29.20 -11.71 -1.22
CA ARG A 184 30.51 -11.09 -1.53
C ARG A 184 30.63 -9.67 -0.98
N VAL A 185 29.59 -8.84 -1.12
CA VAL A 185 29.67 -7.41 -0.75
C VAL A 185 29.14 -7.12 0.64
N GLY A 186 28.30 -7.98 1.22
CA GLY A 186 27.61 -7.81 2.47
C GLY A 186 26.32 -6.99 2.36
N ALA A 187 25.45 -7.14 3.35
CA ALA A 187 24.10 -6.54 3.33
C ALA A 187 24.11 -5.00 3.30
N GLU A 188 25.09 -4.36 3.96
CA GLU A 188 25.18 -2.91 4.02
C GLU A 188 25.55 -2.31 2.65
N ALA A 189 26.57 -2.86 1.98
CA ALA A 189 26.97 -2.41 0.66
C ALA A 189 25.88 -2.70 -0.37
N PHE A 190 25.25 -3.89 -0.32
CA PHE A 190 24.10 -4.22 -1.15
C PHE A 190 22.94 -3.24 -0.99
N GLY A 191 22.68 -2.79 0.24
CA GLY A 191 21.63 -1.82 0.53
C GLY A 191 21.93 -0.40 0.03
N ARG A 192 23.17 -0.10 -0.37
CA ARG A 192 23.57 1.18 -0.99
C ARG A 192 23.66 1.09 -2.51
N GLU A 193 24.19 -0.02 -3.01
CA GLU A 193 24.44 -0.28 -4.43
C GLU A 193 23.75 -1.58 -4.84
N PRO A 194 22.45 -1.53 -5.18
CA PRO A 194 21.66 -2.72 -5.46
C PRO A 194 22.04 -3.36 -6.79
N VAL A 195 22.11 -4.68 -6.80
CA VAL A 195 22.10 -5.51 -8.01
C VAL A 195 20.79 -6.30 -8.01
N GLY A 196 19.88 -5.92 -8.88
CA GLY A 196 18.60 -6.59 -9.09
C GLY A 196 18.55 -7.29 -10.44
N SER A 197 17.36 -7.76 -10.82
CA SER A 197 17.07 -8.36 -12.14
C SER A 197 15.99 -7.59 -12.90
N GLY A 198 15.46 -6.52 -12.31
CA GLY A 198 14.30 -5.80 -12.79
C GLY A 198 14.49 -5.04 -14.10
N PRO A 199 13.40 -4.40 -14.58
CA PRO A 199 13.35 -3.69 -15.86
C PRO A 199 14.25 -2.45 -15.94
N TYR A 200 14.67 -1.92 -14.82
CA TYR A 200 15.58 -0.78 -14.74
C TYR A 200 16.74 -1.06 -13.79
N ARG A 201 17.87 -0.34 -14.03
CA ARG A 201 19.04 -0.32 -13.17
C ARG A 201 19.14 1.01 -12.46
N LEU A 202 19.58 1.01 -11.20
CA LEU A 202 19.92 2.23 -10.50
C LEU A 202 21.15 2.89 -11.15
N ARG A 203 20.98 4.12 -11.63
CA ARG A 203 22.04 4.92 -12.22
C ARG A 203 22.60 5.95 -11.26
N GLU A 204 21.68 6.62 -10.52
CA GLU A 204 22.05 7.66 -9.56
C GLU A 204 21.02 7.65 -8.41
N TYR A 205 21.51 7.82 -7.21
CA TYR A 205 20.70 7.99 -6.02
C TYR A 205 21.23 9.15 -5.17
N GLN A 206 20.43 10.18 -5.02
CA GLN A 206 20.63 11.26 -4.08
C GLN A 206 19.55 11.18 -3.00
N GLN A 207 19.92 10.72 -1.81
CA GLN A 207 19.00 10.51 -0.70
C GLN A 207 18.15 11.76 -0.41
N GLY A 208 16.84 11.58 -0.32
CA GLY A 208 15.89 12.64 -0.07
C GLY A 208 15.68 13.62 -1.22
N ALA A 209 16.34 13.44 -2.36
CA ALA A 209 16.25 14.34 -3.51
C ALA A 209 15.77 13.64 -4.77
N ARG A 210 16.53 12.69 -5.30
CA ARG A 210 16.16 12.03 -6.56
C ARG A 210 16.75 10.63 -6.73
N ILE A 211 16.08 9.84 -7.56
CA ILE A 211 16.49 8.51 -8.02
C ILE A 211 16.45 8.52 -9.55
N VAL A 212 17.56 8.18 -10.21
CA VAL A 212 17.62 8.05 -11.67
C VAL A 212 17.81 6.59 -12.03
N LEU A 213 16.92 6.09 -12.87
CA LEU A 213 16.90 4.72 -13.37
C LEU A 213 17.12 4.70 -14.88
N GLU A 214 17.89 3.72 -15.37
CA GLU A 214 18.09 3.45 -16.79
C GLU A 214 17.52 2.07 -17.15
N ALA A 215 16.89 1.97 -18.33
CA ALA A 215 16.29 0.73 -18.81
C ALA A 215 17.35 -0.40 -18.89
N ASN A 216 16.95 -1.58 -18.46
CA ASN A 216 17.74 -2.80 -18.62
C ASN A 216 17.48 -3.39 -20.00
N ASP A 217 18.43 -3.22 -20.93
CA ASP A 217 18.32 -3.72 -22.31
C ASP A 217 18.21 -5.25 -22.39
N ARG A 218 18.64 -5.96 -21.34
CA ARG A 218 18.60 -7.42 -21.23
C ARG A 218 17.49 -7.94 -20.32
N TYR A 219 16.48 -7.10 -20.06
CA TYR A 219 15.36 -7.52 -19.22
C TYR A 219 14.58 -8.65 -19.89
N TRP A 220 14.36 -9.74 -19.18
CA TRP A 220 13.64 -10.91 -19.68
C TRP A 220 12.19 -10.60 -20.13
N GLY A 221 11.55 -9.63 -19.53
CA GLY A 221 10.20 -9.15 -19.88
C GLY A 221 10.16 -8.19 -21.07
N GLY A 222 11.30 -7.99 -21.75
CA GLY A 222 11.48 -7.01 -22.83
C GLY A 222 11.95 -5.65 -22.31
N ARG A 223 12.68 -4.93 -23.15
CA ARG A 223 13.19 -3.59 -22.82
C ARG A 223 12.03 -2.62 -22.56
N PRO A 224 12.03 -1.88 -21.43
CA PRO A 224 11.04 -0.84 -21.19
C PRO A 224 11.00 0.21 -22.32
N ALA A 225 9.78 0.67 -22.66
CA ALA A 225 9.60 1.68 -23.71
C ALA A 225 10.19 3.06 -23.33
N ILE A 226 10.29 3.34 -22.02
CA ILE A 226 10.89 4.56 -21.46
C ILE A 226 12.33 4.25 -21.05
N PRO A 227 13.36 4.76 -21.75
CA PRO A 227 14.74 4.40 -21.48
C PRO A 227 15.30 5.01 -20.18
N ARG A 228 14.75 6.13 -19.71
CA ARG A 228 15.19 6.79 -18.46
C ARG A 228 14.01 7.26 -17.63
N VAL A 229 14.02 6.93 -16.34
CA VAL A 229 13.02 7.37 -15.36
C VAL A 229 13.73 8.10 -14.23
N THR A 230 13.24 9.29 -13.88
CA THR A 230 13.69 10.06 -12.72
C THR A 230 12.56 10.18 -11.74
N PHE A 231 12.75 9.71 -10.52
CA PHE A 231 11.86 10.00 -9.40
C PHE A 231 12.43 11.20 -8.66
N GLU A 232 11.71 12.33 -8.69
CA GLU A 232 11.98 13.48 -7.82
C GLU A 232 11.25 13.26 -6.50
N LEU A 233 12.01 13.22 -5.40
CA LEU A 233 11.49 12.91 -4.06
C LEU A 233 10.92 14.17 -3.41
N VAL A 234 9.63 14.39 -3.62
CA VAL A 234 8.91 15.60 -3.19
C VAL A 234 7.86 15.23 -2.15
N ARG A 235 8.15 15.45 -0.86
CA ARG A 235 7.25 15.10 0.25
C ARG A 235 6.02 16.02 0.31
N ASP A 236 6.19 17.32 0.07
CA ASP A 236 5.10 18.29 0.12
C ASP A 236 4.13 18.09 -1.06
N PRO A 237 2.84 17.79 -0.82
CA PRO A 237 1.86 17.58 -1.86
C PRO A 237 1.58 18.84 -2.69
N THR A 238 1.73 20.04 -2.11
CA THR A 238 1.52 21.32 -2.82
C THR A 238 2.61 21.53 -3.86
N VAL A 239 3.84 21.18 -3.51
CA VAL A 239 4.98 21.24 -4.44
C VAL A 239 4.82 20.22 -5.57
N ARG A 240 4.29 19.02 -5.28
CA ARG A 240 3.97 18.02 -6.31
C ARG A 240 2.89 18.52 -7.28
N VAL A 241 1.84 19.17 -6.77
CA VAL A 241 0.81 19.81 -7.60
C VAL A 241 1.42 20.88 -8.50
N ALA A 242 2.23 21.79 -7.93
CA ALA A 242 2.89 22.84 -8.70
C ALA A 242 3.88 22.28 -9.75
N ALA A 243 4.52 21.15 -9.49
CA ALA A 243 5.45 20.52 -10.41
C ALA A 243 4.73 19.98 -11.66
N ILE A 244 3.60 19.29 -11.49
CA ILE A 244 2.82 18.75 -12.63
C ILE A 244 2.09 19.87 -13.39
N GLU A 245 1.52 20.85 -12.71
CA GLU A 245 0.84 21.98 -13.32
C GLU A 245 1.81 22.86 -14.11
N GLY A 246 3.00 23.11 -13.56
CA GLY A 246 4.12 23.80 -14.21
C GLY A 246 4.87 22.97 -15.25
N ARG A 247 4.42 21.74 -15.52
CA ARG A 247 5.00 20.83 -16.52
C ARG A 247 6.50 20.55 -16.31
N ARG A 248 6.92 20.49 -15.06
CA ARG A 248 8.30 20.07 -14.67
C ARG A 248 8.44 18.56 -14.52
N VAL A 249 7.31 17.87 -14.35
CA VAL A 249 7.22 16.41 -14.27
C VAL A 249 6.08 15.91 -15.17
N GLU A 250 6.21 14.68 -15.68
CA GLU A 250 5.19 14.02 -16.49
C GLU A 250 4.14 13.28 -15.68
N LEU A 251 4.46 12.93 -14.43
CA LEU A 251 3.57 12.22 -13.50
C LEU A 251 3.78 12.75 -12.08
N SER A 252 2.69 12.98 -11.37
CA SER A 252 2.66 13.33 -9.94
C SER A 252 1.77 12.35 -9.20
N VAL A 253 2.24 11.85 -8.08
CA VAL A 253 1.59 10.80 -7.28
C VAL A 253 1.15 11.39 -5.94
N ASP A 254 0.04 10.88 -5.39
CA ASP A 254 -0.52 11.28 -4.08
C ASP A 254 -0.76 12.80 -3.97
N THR A 255 -1.31 13.38 -5.03
CA THR A 255 -1.81 14.76 -5.00
C THR A 255 -3.08 14.84 -4.14
N PRO A 256 -3.35 15.95 -3.42
CA PRO A 256 -4.59 16.10 -2.67
C PRO A 256 -5.82 15.89 -3.56
N ILE A 257 -6.84 15.20 -3.07
CA ILE A 257 -8.02 14.82 -3.87
C ILE A 257 -8.66 16.04 -4.53
N ARG A 258 -8.84 17.14 -3.79
CA ARG A 258 -9.39 18.38 -4.33
C ARG A 258 -8.57 18.91 -5.51
N GLU A 259 -7.25 18.90 -5.38
CA GLU A 259 -6.35 19.35 -6.44
C GLU A 259 -6.34 18.38 -7.62
N THR A 260 -6.41 17.08 -7.37
CA THR A 260 -6.54 16.06 -8.43
C THR A 260 -7.79 16.30 -9.27
N LEU A 261 -8.94 16.54 -8.62
CA LEU A 261 -10.20 16.84 -9.31
C LEU A 261 -10.11 18.16 -10.10
N ARG A 262 -9.42 19.18 -9.59
CA ARG A 262 -9.16 20.44 -10.31
C ARG A 262 -8.24 20.21 -11.52
N LEU A 263 -7.16 19.47 -11.35
CA LEU A 263 -6.18 19.18 -12.40
C LEU A 263 -6.79 18.38 -13.56
N ALA A 264 -7.84 17.61 -13.34
CA ALA A 264 -8.56 16.91 -14.41
C ALA A 264 -9.17 17.84 -15.46
N GLY A 265 -9.41 19.12 -15.12
CA GLY A 265 -9.88 20.16 -16.04
C GLY A 265 -8.75 20.96 -16.71
N VAL A 266 -7.48 20.69 -16.40
CA VAL A 266 -6.34 21.43 -16.98
C VAL A 266 -5.95 20.83 -18.32
N GLN A 267 -5.93 21.64 -19.36
CA GLN A 267 -5.57 21.21 -20.71
C GLN A 267 -4.19 20.53 -20.75
N GLY A 268 -4.10 19.37 -21.40
CA GLY A 268 -2.88 18.57 -21.54
C GLY A 268 -2.51 17.74 -20.31
N LEU A 269 -3.32 17.78 -19.24
CA LEU A 269 -3.21 16.88 -18.09
C LEU A 269 -4.39 15.91 -18.06
N ALA A 270 -4.13 14.72 -17.55
CA ALA A 270 -5.12 13.78 -17.05
C ALA A 270 -4.88 13.60 -15.55
N ALA A 271 -5.95 13.64 -14.76
CA ALA A 271 -5.85 13.44 -13.32
C ALA A 271 -6.98 12.53 -12.84
N ARG A 272 -6.67 11.64 -11.91
CA ARG A 272 -7.56 10.55 -11.50
C ARG A 272 -7.49 10.31 -9.99
N VAL A 273 -8.63 9.94 -9.44
CA VAL A 273 -8.77 9.36 -8.11
C VAL A 273 -9.22 7.92 -8.32
N ASP A 274 -8.31 6.97 -8.22
CA ASP A 274 -8.55 5.57 -8.54
C ASP A 274 -8.74 4.73 -7.26
N PRO A 275 -9.80 3.93 -7.14
CA PRO A 275 -9.92 2.94 -6.07
C PRO A 275 -8.78 1.92 -6.13
N THR A 276 -8.34 1.48 -4.94
CA THR A 276 -7.30 0.46 -4.77
C THR A 276 -7.83 -0.76 -4.03
N ALA A 277 -7.03 -1.82 -3.91
CA ALA A 277 -7.34 -2.97 -3.06
C ALA A 277 -7.18 -2.68 -1.55
N ASP A 278 -6.72 -1.50 -1.17
CA ASP A 278 -6.71 -1.06 0.22
C ASP A 278 -8.13 -0.76 0.70
N ILE A 279 -8.35 -0.88 2.00
CA ILE A 279 -9.63 -0.55 2.62
C ILE A 279 -9.44 0.45 3.77
N ILE A 280 -10.39 1.35 3.92
CA ILE A 280 -10.50 2.24 5.08
C ILE A 280 -11.56 1.66 6.01
N ILE A 281 -11.16 1.39 7.25
CA ILE A 281 -12.00 0.76 8.26
C ILE A 281 -11.92 1.52 9.58
N LEU A 282 -12.94 1.36 10.40
CA LEU A 282 -12.81 1.58 11.83
C LEU A 282 -12.35 0.28 12.49
N GLN A 283 -11.15 0.28 13.01
CA GLN A 283 -10.74 -0.74 13.97
C GLN A 283 -11.40 -0.40 15.29
N ILE A 284 -12.33 -1.24 15.69
CA ILE A 284 -13.11 -1.09 16.93
C ILE A 284 -12.64 -2.08 17.97
N THR A 285 -12.87 -1.77 19.22
CA THR A 285 -12.64 -2.67 20.35
C THR A 285 -13.97 -3.08 20.99
N ASN A 286 -13.96 -4.14 21.78
CA ASN A 286 -15.13 -4.58 22.58
C ASN A 286 -15.07 -4.05 24.02
N ARG A 287 -14.63 -2.79 24.19
CA ARG A 287 -14.43 -2.12 25.49
C ARG A 287 -15.20 -0.81 25.56
N GLY A 288 -15.32 -0.26 26.77
CA GLY A 288 -15.95 1.02 26.99
C GLY A 288 -17.35 1.11 26.38
N GLY A 289 -17.64 2.22 25.71
CA GLY A 289 -18.93 2.43 25.03
C GLY A 289 -19.20 1.42 23.90
N PHE A 290 -18.19 0.75 23.36
CA PHE A 290 -18.32 -0.29 22.33
C PHE A 290 -18.34 -1.73 22.88
N ALA A 291 -18.50 -1.92 24.18
CA ALA A 291 -18.64 -3.26 24.77
C ALA A 291 -19.89 -3.99 24.24
N ASP A 292 -21.03 -3.31 24.11
CA ASP A 292 -22.29 -3.89 23.60
C ASP A 292 -22.32 -3.88 22.06
N ALA A 293 -22.70 -5.03 21.48
CA ALA A 293 -22.81 -5.19 20.03
C ALA A 293 -23.86 -4.25 19.39
N ARG A 294 -24.94 -3.91 20.11
CA ARG A 294 -25.99 -3.01 19.62
C ARG A 294 -25.43 -1.60 19.39
N VAL A 295 -24.54 -1.12 20.27
CA VAL A 295 -23.86 0.18 20.08
C VAL A 295 -22.95 0.15 18.84
N ARG A 296 -22.17 -0.93 18.64
CA ARG A 296 -21.33 -1.06 17.46
C ARG A 296 -22.13 -1.12 16.16
N LEU A 297 -23.24 -1.87 16.15
CA LEU A 297 -24.16 -1.93 15.01
C LEU A 297 -24.84 -0.57 14.79
N ALA A 298 -25.27 0.13 15.84
CA ALA A 298 -25.81 1.49 15.73
C ALA A 298 -24.79 2.46 15.14
N ALA A 299 -23.53 2.40 15.61
CA ALA A 299 -22.44 3.21 15.08
C ALA A 299 -22.22 2.94 13.58
N HIS A 300 -22.31 1.69 13.12
CA HIS A 300 -22.19 1.33 11.72
C HIS A 300 -23.37 1.84 10.88
N HIS A 301 -24.62 1.60 11.32
CA HIS A 301 -25.83 2.09 10.64
C HIS A 301 -25.89 3.62 10.55
N ALA A 302 -25.26 4.34 11.46
CA ALA A 302 -25.27 5.81 11.48
C ALA A 302 -24.33 6.45 10.44
N ILE A 303 -23.46 5.70 9.77
CA ILE A 303 -22.46 6.22 8.83
C ILE A 303 -22.97 6.18 7.40
N ASP A 304 -23.27 7.34 6.81
CA ASP A 304 -23.57 7.49 5.37
C ASP A 304 -22.27 7.50 4.55
N LYS A 305 -21.80 6.31 4.22
CA LYS A 305 -20.56 6.10 3.43
C LYS A 305 -20.65 6.73 2.04
N ALA A 306 -21.83 6.75 1.43
CA ALA A 306 -22.05 7.34 0.10
C ALA A 306 -21.96 8.87 0.16
N ALA A 307 -22.52 9.51 1.19
CA ALA A 307 -22.37 10.95 1.39
C ALA A 307 -20.90 11.33 1.65
N ILE A 308 -20.19 10.54 2.46
CA ILE A 308 -18.76 10.72 2.71
C ILE A 308 -17.97 10.63 1.40
N SER A 309 -18.20 9.58 0.58
CA SER A 309 -17.53 9.41 -0.71
C SER A 309 -17.74 10.62 -1.62
N ARG A 310 -18.98 11.10 -1.74
CA ARG A 310 -19.28 12.30 -2.55
C ARG A 310 -18.58 13.55 -2.02
N ALA A 311 -18.65 13.78 -0.70
CA ALA A 311 -18.16 15.03 -0.11
C ALA A 311 -16.63 15.13 -0.05
N LEU A 312 -15.94 14.03 0.29
CA LEU A 312 -14.50 14.04 0.54
C LEU A 312 -13.67 13.47 -0.62
N TYR A 313 -14.27 12.61 -1.47
CA TYR A 313 -13.55 11.88 -2.51
C TYR A 313 -14.11 12.12 -3.91
N GLY A 314 -15.03 13.10 -4.07
CA GLY A 314 -15.66 13.37 -5.36
C GLY A 314 -16.45 12.18 -5.93
N GLY A 315 -16.92 11.28 -5.07
CA GLY A 315 -17.64 10.05 -5.45
C GLY A 315 -16.74 8.89 -5.89
N ASN A 316 -15.41 9.04 -5.84
CA ASN A 316 -14.48 8.03 -6.37
C ASN A 316 -14.06 6.96 -5.34
N ALA A 317 -14.16 7.22 -4.03
CA ALA A 317 -13.95 6.19 -3.02
C ALA A 317 -15.18 5.28 -2.92
N VAL A 318 -15.01 4.00 -3.16
CA VAL A 318 -16.12 3.04 -3.24
C VAL A 318 -16.55 2.60 -1.84
N PRO A 319 -17.83 2.77 -1.43
CA PRO A 319 -18.35 2.22 -0.18
C PRO A 319 -18.23 0.69 -0.15
N ILE A 320 -17.79 0.16 1.00
CA ILE A 320 -17.68 -1.30 1.21
C ILE A 320 -18.58 -1.76 2.36
N ALA A 321 -19.16 -2.94 2.21
CA ALA A 321 -20.05 -3.54 3.19
C ALA A 321 -19.32 -4.46 4.18
N VAL A 322 -18.16 -5.01 3.77
CA VAL A 322 -17.33 -5.92 4.55
C VAL A 322 -15.87 -5.45 4.55
N PRO A 323 -15.00 -5.92 5.47
CA PRO A 323 -13.58 -5.54 5.52
C PRO A 323 -12.78 -6.22 4.39
N ALA A 324 -13.19 -6.00 3.15
CA ALA A 324 -12.51 -6.41 1.92
C ALA A 324 -12.82 -5.39 0.82
N ALA A 325 -11.93 -5.23 -0.15
CA ALA A 325 -12.17 -4.36 -1.30
C ALA A 325 -13.10 -5.06 -2.31
N ARG A 326 -14.01 -4.30 -2.95
CA ARG A 326 -14.82 -4.83 -4.05
C ARG A 326 -13.92 -5.32 -5.19
N GLY A 327 -14.30 -6.43 -5.80
CA GLY A 327 -13.51 -7.07 -6.85
C GLY A 327 -12.45 -8.05 -6.34
N THR A 328 -12.12 -8.05 -5.04
CA THR A 328 -11.21 -9.05 -4.47
C THR A 328 -11.95 -10.35 -4.12
N PRO A 329 -11.26 -11.51 -4.12
CA PRO A 329 -11.91 -12.82 -3.89
C PRO A 329 -12.71 -12.92 -2.60
N GLY A 330 -12.27 -12.25 -1.53
CA GLY A 330 -12.94 -12.27 -0.22
C GLY A 330 -14.17 -11.35 -0.08
N TYR A 331 -14.56 -10.61 -1.13
CA TYR A 331 -15.73 -9.72 -1.09
C TYR A 331 -17.02 -10.47 -1.49
N PRO A 332 -18.04 -10.56 -0.60
CA PRO A 332 -19.37 -11.11 -0.97
C PRO A 332 -20.15 -10.04 -1.75
N ALA A 333 -20.32 -10.24 -3.06
CA ALA A 333 -20.99 -9.27 -3.93
C ALA A 333 -22.51 -9.12 -3.66
N ASP A 334 -23.11 -10.12 -3.04
CA ASP A 334 -24.54 -10.21 -2.68
C ASP A 334 -24.87 -9.63 -1.29
N PHE A 335 -23.87 -9.08 -0.58
CA PHE A 335 -24.05 -8.54 0.76
C PHE A 335 -23.95 -7.02 0.78
N ASP A 336 -24.85 -6.38 1.51
CA ASP A 336 -24.80 -4.94 1.82
C ASP A 336 -25.09 -4.71 3.32
N PHE A 337 -24.62 -3.58 3.84
CA PHE A 337 -24.93 -3.12 5.19
C PHE A 337 -25.49 -1.70 5.09
N PRO A 338 -26.81 -1.53 5.28
CA PRO A 338 -27.49 -0.28 4.95
C PRO A 338 -27.19 0.84 5.96
N PHE A 339 -27.01 2.05 5.45
CA PHE A 339 -27.13 3.27 6.25
C PHE A 339 -28.59 3.45 6.70
N SER A 340 -28.83 3.61 8.00
CA SER A 340 -30.14 3.91 8.56
C SER A 340 -30.03 4.59 9.92
N VAL A 341 -30.37 5.87 9.96
CA VAL A 341 -30.45 6.65 11.22
C VAL A 341 -31.55 6.08 12.13
N GLU A 342 -32.66 5.62 11.55
CA GLU A 342 -33.79 5.03 12.29
C GLU A 342 -33.33 3.78 13.03
N ARG A 343 -32.61 2.88 12.34
CA ARG A 343 -32.11 1.63 12.93
C ARG A 343 -31.08 1.91 14.00
N ALA A 344 -30.14 2.84 13.75
CA ALA A 344 -29.15 3.26 14.73
C ALA A 344 -29.79 3.81 16.00
N THR A 345 -30.79 4.70 15.84
CA THR A 345 -31.51 5.29 16.96
C THR A 345 -32.33 4.26 17.74
N ALA A 346 -32.96 3.29 17.04
CA ALA A 346 -33.71 2.22 17.69
C ALA A 346 -32.81 1.36 18.58
N LEU A 347 -31.67 0.90 18.06
CA LEU A 347 -30.68 0.10 18.81
C LEU A 347 -30.17 0.81 20.07
N LEU A 348 -29.87 2.10 19.98
CA LEU A 348 -29.42 2.88 21.13
C LEU A 348 -30.54 3.10 22.16
N ARG A 349 -31.77 3.36 21.69
CA ARG A 349 -32.94 3.54 22.56
C ARG A 349 -33.27 2.28 23.37
N GLU A 350 -33.13 1.08 22.80
CA GLU A 350 -33.29 -0.19 23.51
C GLU A 350 -32.38 -0.29 24.75
N MET A 351 -31.29 0.48 24.77
CA MET A 351 -30.31 0.52 25.87
C MET A 351 -30.44 1.79 26.73
N GLY A 352 -31.45 2.61 26.50
CA GLY A 352 -31.65 3.88 27.23
C GLY A 352 -30.74 5.02 26.74
N HIS A 353 -30.08 4.85 25.59
CA HIS A 353 -29.20 5.88 25.01
C HIS A 353 -29.87 6.68 23.89
N GLY A 354 -29.37 7.89 23.68
CA GLY A 354 -29.81 8.82 22.65
C GLY A 354 -29.11 10.17 22.82
N PRO A 355 -29.49 11.21 22.03
CA PRO A 355 -28.80 12.51 22.07
C PRO A 355 -28.76 13.19 23.45
N GLN A 356 -29.74 12.93 24.32
CA GLN A 356 -29.82 13.48 25.70
C GLN A 356 -29.05 12.62 26.72
N ASN A 357 -28.79 11.36 26.42
CA ASN A 357 -28.02 10.43 27.22
C ASN A 357 -27.07 9.63 26.31
N PRO A 358 -26.01 10.25 25.75
CA PRO A 358 -25.18 9.64 24.73
C PRO A 358 -24.28 8.55 25.30
N VAL A 359 -23.90 7.60 24.42
CA VAL A 359 -22.76 6.71 24.64
C VAL A 359 -21.48 7.52 24.40
N ASN A 360 -20.58 7.56 25.37
CA ASN A 360 -19.30 8.24 25.23
C ASN A 360 -18.21 7.25 24.83
N ILE A 361 -17.40 7.64 23.83
CA ILE A 361 -16.24 6.89 23.36
C ILE A 361 -15.08 7.82 23.02
N THR A 362 -13.86 7.30 22.99
CA THR A 362 -12.71 7.97 22.37
C THR A 362 -12.49 7.41 20.97
N PHE A 363 -12.36 8.32 19.99
CA PHE A 363 -12.14 7.99 18.60
C PHE A 363 -10.81 8.57 18.13
N SER A 364 -9.85 7.71 17.79
CA SER A 364 -8.52 8.12 17.32
C SER A 364 -8.46 8.16 15.79
N THR A 365 -7.74 9.16 15.25
CA THR A 365 -7.41 9.30 13.83
C THR A 365 -5.99 9.79 13.67
N THR A 366 -5.41 9.54 12.50
CA THR A 366 -4.20 10.24 12.06
C THR A 366 -4.56 11.53 11.32
N ASN A 367 -3.55 12.30 10.90
CA ASN A 367 -3.74 13.47 10.05
C ASN A 367 -2.69 13.45 8.95
N GLY A 368 -3.08 12.98 7.75
CA GLY A 368 -2.23 12.87 6.56
C GLY A 368 -1.51 11.53 6.40
N PHE A 369 -1.91 10.48 7.11
CA PHE A 369 -1.44 9.12 6.86
C PHE A 369 -2.05 8.53 5.58
N PHE A 370 -3.32 8.79 5.32
CA PHE A 370 -4.00 8.51 4.06
C PHE A 370 -4.90 9.71 3.67
N PRO A 371 -5.33 9.80 2.39
CA PRO A 371 -6.09 10.95 1.93
C PRO A 371 -7.36 11.21 2.76
N ASN A 372 -7.50 12.42 3.30
CA ASN A 372 -8.65 12.92 4.05
C ASN A 372 -8.99 12.15 5.35
N ASP A 373 -8.03 11.46 5.97
CA ASP A 373 -8.23 10.68 7.20
C ASP A 373 -8.88 11.50 8.34
N PHE A 374 -8.38 12.70 8.62
CA PHE A 374 -8.90 13.56 9.65
C PHE A 374 -10.31 14.08 9.34
N ASP A 375 -10.56 14.52 8.11
CA ASP A 375 -11.89 15.02 7.72
C ASP A 375 -12.94 13.91 7.69
N LEU A 376 -12.53 12.69 7.31
CA LEU A 376 -13.37 11.49 7.38
C LEU A 376 -13.78 11.19 8.84
N ALA A 377 -12.82 11.23 9.77
CA ALA A 377 -13.12 11.04 11.19
C ALA A 377 -14.09 12.11 11.72
N ARG A 378 -13.87 13.38 11.38
CA ARG A 378 -14.77 14.48 11.74
C ARG A 378 -16.19 14.29 11.21
N ALA A 379 -16.33 13.84 9.97
CA ALA A 379 -17.64 13.55 9.38
C ALA A 379 -18.37 12.44 10.15
N ILE A 380 -17.67 11.37 10.51
CA ILE A 380 -18.21 10.26 11.32
C ILE A 380 -18.66 10.75 12.70
N VAL A 381 -17.85 11.56 13.40
CA VAL A 381 -18.23 12.15 14.70
C VAL A 381 -19.54 12.92 14.61
N GLN A 382 -19.75 13.71 13.55
CA GLN A 382 -20.98 14.47 13.36
C GLN A 382 -22.19 13.55 13.09
N MET A 383 -22.00 12.47 12.34
CA MET A 383 -23.05 11.48 12.09
C MET A 383 -23.44 10.74 13.38
N TRP A 384 -22.48 10.31 14.16
CA TRP A 384 -22.67 9.62 15.44
C TRP A 384 -23.39 10.48 16.48
N ARG A 385 -23.02 11.77 16.57
CA ARG A 385 -23.68 12.70 17.50
C ARG A 385 -25.19 12.80 17.28
N ARG A 386 -25.66 12.73 16.03
CA ARG A 386 -27.09 12.81 15.69
C ARG A 386 -27.91 11.66 16.26
N VAL A 387 -27.32 10.50 16.45
CA VAL A 387 -28.00 9.30 16.98
C VAL A 387 -27.77 9.09 18.48
N GLY A 388 -26.86 9.83 19.12
CA GLY A 388 -26.55 9.71 20.54
C GLY A 388 -25.29 8.93 20.85
N ILE A 389 -24.29 8.95 19.95
CA ILE A 389 -22.91 8.54 20.22
C ILE A 389 -22.05 9.80 20.26
N ASN A 390 -21.47 10.10 21.41
CA ASN A 390 -20.58 11.23 21.62
C ASN A 390 -19.12 10.73 21.57
N ALA A 391 -18.44 11.00 20.45
CA ALA A 391 -17.07 10.60 20.25
C ALA A 391 -16.12 11.79 20.48
N GLU A 392 -15.21 11.64 21.44
CA GLU A 392 -14.08 12.53 21.62
C GLU A 392 -13.01 12.18 20.60
N LEU A 393 -12.72 13.12 19.68
CA LEU A 393 -11.77 12.89 18.60
C LEU A 393 -10.35 13.22 19.05
N GLU A 394 -9.48 12.19 19.04
CA GLU A 394 -8.04 12.29 19.30
C GLU A 394 -7.24 12.17 18.00
N THR A 395 -6.30 13.07 17.76
CA THR A 395 -5.34 12.94 16.66
C THR A 395 -4.05 12.33 17.17
N ILE A 396 -3.59 11.24 16.53
CA ILE A 396 -2.37 10.51 16.90
C ILE A 396 -1.44 10.36 15.70
N GLU A 397 -0.14 10.19 15.97
CA GLU A 397 0.84 9.85 14.96
C GLU A 397 0.71 8.37 14.53
N ALA A 398 1.11 8.07 13.29
CA ALA A 398 1.09 6.70 12.78
C ALA A 398 1.93 5.72 13.61
N THR A 399 3.03 6.19 14.19
CA THR A 399 3.88 5.42 15.13
C THR A 399 3.11 5.06 16.41
N THR A 400 2.42 6.03 16.99
CA THR A 400 1.56 5.84 18.19
C THR A 400 0.44 4.83 17.91
N TYR A 401 -0.20 4.92 16.72
CA TYR A 401 -1.16 3.92 16.30
C TYR A 401 -0.54 2.50 16.31
N GLN A 402 0.63 2.33 15.71
CA GLN A 402 1.31 1.02 15.64
C GLN A 402 1.70 0.49 17.03
N GLU A 403 2.14 1.37 17.92
CA GLU A 403 2.48 1.02 19.31
C GLU A 403 1.23 0.57 20.08
N ARG A 404 0.15 1.34 20.04
CA ARG A 404 -1.13 1.01 20.70
C ARG A 404 -1.75 -0.27 20.15
N LEU A 405 -1.67 -0.51 18.82
CA LEU A 405 -2.18 -1.72 18.21
C LEU A 405 -1.41 -2.96 18.72
N ARG A 406 -0.07 -2.92 18.71
CA ARG A 406 0.76 -4.02 19.24
C ARG A 406 0.55 -4.26 20.72
N ALA A 407 0.42 -3.20 21.51
CA ALA A 407 0.14 -3.25 22.94
C ALA A 407 -1.32 -3.59 23.27
N GLN A 408 -2.21 -3.66 22.25
CA GLN A 408 -3.66 -3.88 22.42
C GLN A 408 -4.32 -2.79 23.29
N THR A 409 -3.88 -1.54 23.15
CA THR A 409 -4.33 -0.37 23.92
C THR A 409 -5.02 0.70 23.04
N LEU A 410 -5.49 0.32 21.84
CA LEU A 410 -6.31 1.21 21.02
C LEU A 410 -7.58 1.59 21.80
N HIS A 411 -8.08 2.81 21.57
CA HIS A 411 -9.35 3.28 22.08
C HIS A 411 -10.53 2.52 21.44
N GLU A 412 -11.77 2.89 21.81
CA GLU A 412 -12.99 2.22 21.33
C GLU A 412 -13.06 2.16 19.82
N ALA A 413 -12.66 3.25 19.14
CA ALA A 413 -12.59 3.34 17.70
C ALA A 413 -11.28 3.98 17.25
N THR A 414 -10.70 3.45 16.19
CA THR A 414 -9.54 4.05 15.50
C THR A 414 -9.73 3.90 14.00
N ILE A 415 -9.66 4.99 13.24
CA ILE A 415 -9.72 4.92 11.78
C ILE A 415 -8.35 4.56 11.23
N PHE A 416 -8.32 3.67 10.25
CA PHE A 416 -7.07 3.22 9.63
C PHE A 416 -7.30 2.74 8.20
N GLN A 417 -6.29 2.93 7.35
CA GLN A 417 -6.23 2.31 6.02
C GLN A 417 -5.40 1.04 6.08
N TRP A 418 -6.00 -0.08 5.68
CA TRP A 418 -5.35 -1.38 5.62
C TRP A 418 -5.06 -1.76 4.18
N GLY A 419 -3.78 -2.06 3.89
CA GLY A 419 -3.32 -2.39 2.55
C GLY A 419 -3.48 -3.88 2.20
N ASN A 420 -3.85 -4.17 0.97
CA ASN A 420 -3.84 -5.53 0.42
C ASN A 420 -3.17 -5.58 -0.96
N ALA A 421 -1.88 -5.38 -0.99
CA ALA A 421 -1.10 -5.48 -2.23
C ALA A 421 -1.05 -6.92 -2.80
N ALA A 422 -1.44 -7.92 -2.01
CA ALA A 422 -1.47 -9.32 -2.46
C ALA A 422 -2.80 -9.74 -3.11
N GLY A 423 -3.89 -8.98 -2.92
CA GLY A 423 -5.23 -9.36 -3.37
C GLY A 423 -5.82 -10.57 -2.65
N ASP A 424 -5.09 -11.20 -1.73
CA ASP A 424 -5.50 -12.41 -1.03
C ASP A 424 -6.45 -12.09 0.13
N PRO A 425 -7.57 -12.84 0.33
CA PRO A 425 -8.52 -12.59 1.40
C PRO A 425 -7.96 -12.78 2.81
N GLU A 426 -6.87 -13.54 2.99
CA GLU A 426 -6.17 -13.67 4.28
C GLU A 426 -5.67 -12.31 4.80
N MET A 427 -5.26 -11.41 3.90
CA MET A 427 -4.81 -10.07 4.28
C MET A 427 -5.88 -9.28 5.03
N TYR A 428 -7.14 -9.54 4.77
CA TYR A 428 -8.25 -8.93 5.50
C TYR A 428 -8.69 -9.82 6.68
N GLY A 429 -9.20 -11.03 6.37
CA GLY A 429 -9.80 -11.92 7.37
C GLY A 429 -8.79 -12.51 8.33
N GLY A 430 -7.65 -12.98 7.84
CA GLY A 430 -6.61 -13.62 8.65
C GLY A 430 -5.81 -12.67 9.53
N TYR A 431 -5.76 -11.37 9.19
CA TYR A 431 -5.03 -10.37 9.97
C TYR A 431 -5.94 -9.48 10.82
N LEU A 432 -7.05 -9.01 10.28
CA LEU A 432 -7.93 -8.06 10.95
C LEU A 432 -8.96 -8.73 11.87
N LEU A 433 -9.36 -9.97 11.55
CA LEU A 433 -10.43 -10.67 12.26
C LEU A 433 -9.95 -11.83 13.16
N ASP A 434 -8.70 -12.29 12.99
CA ASP A 434 -8.15 -13.30 13.90
C ASP A 434 -7.92 -12.69 15.30
N PRO A 435 -8.63 -13.16 16.34
CA PRO A 435 -8.43 -12.64 17.69
C PRO A 435 -7.01 -12.88 18.24
N ASN A 436 -6.23 -13.79 17.65
CA ASN A 436 -4.84 -14.06 18.01
C ASN A 436 -3.84 -13.19 17.24
N SER A 437 -4.29 -12.49 16.20
CA SER A 437 -3.45 -11.56 15.45
C SER A 437 -3.16 -10.29 16.25
N ILE A 438 -1.91 -9.84 16.21
CA ILE A 438 -1.53 -8.53 16.78
C ILE A 438 -2.16 -7.35 16.02
N PHE A 439 -2.64 -7.58 14.80
CA PHE A 439 -3.27 -6.57 13.95
C PHE A 439 -4.78 -6.48 14.15
N SER A 440 -5.39 -7.42 14.88
CA SER A 440 -6.80 -7.40 15.21
C SER A 440 -7.03 -6.58 16.48
N ALA A 441 -7.77 -5.48 16.36
CA ALA A 441 -8.18 -4.66 17.50
C ALA A 441 -9.38 -5.29 18.25
N PHE A 442 -10.26 -5.96 17.53
CA PHE A 442 -11.44 -6.63 18.09
C PHE A 442 -11.14 -8.10 18.44
N LYS A 443 -11.26 -8.45 19.71
CA LYS A 443 -10.99 -9.80 20.18
C LYS A 443 -12.28 -10.62 20.29
N ALA A 444 -12.68 -11.25 19.17
CA ALA A 444 -13.84 -12.14 19.08
C ALA A 444 -13.41 -13.61 19.15
N PRO A 445 -13.51 -14.28 20.32
CA PRO A 445 -13.03 -15.67 20.46
C PRO A 445 -13.71 -16.66 19.51
N ASP A 446 -14.96 -16.41 19.13
CA ASP A 446 -15.75 -17.22 18.20
C ASP A 446 -15.26 -17.14 16.74
N LEU A 447 -14.37 -16.21 16.41
CA LEU A 447 -13.70 -16.15 15.10
C LEU A 447 -12.41 -16.98 15.06
N ALA A 448 -11.84 -17.38 16.19
CA ALA A 448 -10.54 -18.06 16.24
C ALA A 448 -10.52 -19.36 15.42
N GLU A 449 -11.52 -20.22 15.60
CA GLU A 449 -11.62 -21.49 14.88
C GLU A 449 -11.92 -21.31 13.38
N PRO A 450 -12.93 -20.50 12.99
CA PRO A 450 -13.17 -20.22 11.58
C PRO A 450 -11.94 -19.64 10.85
N VAL A 451 -11.23 -18.69 11.46
CA VAL A 451 -10.01 -18.12 10.84
C VAL A 451 -8.93 -19.18 10.73
N ARG A 452 -8.67 -19.97 11.78
CA ARG A 452 -7.66 -21.03 11.77
C ARG A 452 -7.94 -22.05 10.66
N ALA A 453 -9.19 -22.46 10.48
CA ALA A 453 -9.59 -23.38 9.42
C ALA A 453 -9.29 -22.80 8.02
N LEU A 454 -9.58 -21.50 7.80
CA LEU A 454 -9.34 -20.83 6.52
C LEU A 454 -7.85 -20.60 6.23
N LEU A 455 -7.03 -20.38 7.25
CA LEU A 455 -5.58 -20.27 7.12
C LEU A 455 -4.91 -21.58 6.66
N ALA A 456 -5.59 -22.72 6.82
CA ALA A 456 -5.12 -24.04 6.40
C ALA A 456 -5.91 -24.63 5.20
N GLU A 457 -7.00 -24.00 4.75
CA GLU A 457 -7.83 -24.51 3.64
C GLU A 457 -7.11 -24.35 2.30
N THR A 458 -6.75 -25.46 1.68
CA THR A 458 -6.00 -25.53 0.43
C THR A 458 -6.87 -25.55 -0.82
N ASN A 459 -8.17 -25.84 -0.70
CA ASN A 459 -9.10 -25.71 -1.81
C ASN A 459 -9.49 -24.23 -1.96
N GLU A 460 -9.13 -23.63 -3.07
CA GLU A 460 -9.32 -22.19 -3.32
C GLU A 460 -10.79 -21.77 -3.26
N GLU A 461 -11.70 -22.54 -3.86
CA GLU A 461 -13.14 -22.22 -3.87
C GLU A 461 -13.72 -22.22 -2.45
N ARG A 462 -13.42 -23.25 -1.66
CA ARG A 462 -13.86 -23.34 -0.26
C ARG A 462 -13.23 -22.23 0.59
N ARG A 463 -11.95 -21.94 0.37
CA ARG A 463 -11.23 -20.86 1.06
C ARG A 463 -11.86 -19.50 0.81
N VAL A 464 -12.12 -19.17 -0.46
CA VAL A 464 -12.74 -17.90 -0.86
C VAL A 464 -14.17 -17.81 -0.32
N ALA A 465 -14.98 -18.86 -0.46
CA ALA A 465 -16.34 -18.90 0.09
C ALA A 465 -16.35 -18.73 1.61
N GLY A 466 -15.40 -19.37 2.30
CA GLY A 466 -15.24 -19.26 3.75
C GLY A 466 -14.86 -17.83 4.20
N TYR A 467 -13.95 -17.17 3.51
CA TYR A 467 -13.61 -15.76 3.82
C TYR A 467 -14.78 -14.81 3.56
N ARG A 468 -15.56 -15.03 2.48
CA ARG A 468 -16.80 -14.24 2.26
C ARG A 468 -17.79 -14.39 3.40
N ALA A 469 -17.99 -15.63 3.88
CA ALA A 469 -18.85 -15.90 5.04
C ALA A 469 -18.30 -15.28 6.33
N LEU A 470 -17.00 -15.38 6.57
CA LEU A 470 -16.32 -14.79 7.72
C LEU A 470 -16.47 -13.25 7.75
N HIS A 471 -16.25 -12.59 6.61
CA HIS A 471 -16.36 -11.15 6.50
C HIS A 471 -17.80 -10.66 6.74
N ARG A 472 -18.80 -11.36 6.18
CA ARG A 472 -20.22 -11.10 6.44
C ARG A 472 -20.55 -11.23 7.92
N MET A 473 -20.18 -12.35 8.53
CA MET A 473 -20.43 -12.64 9.95
C MET A 473 -19.80 -11.57 10.86
N ALA A 474 -18.57 -11.12 10.56
CA ALA A 474 -17.91 -10.10 11.36
C ALA A 474 -18.67 -8.76 11.35
N VAL A 475 -19.28 -8.39 10.24
CA VAL A 475 -20.09 -7.18 10.12
C VAL A 475 -21.45 -7.36 10.81
N GLU A 476 -22.15 -8.45 10.56
CA GLU A 476 -23.47 -8.75 11.14
C GLU A 476 -23.42 -8.82 12.69
N ARG A 477 -22.30 -9.27 13.25
CA ARG A 477 -22.07 -9.31 14.70
C ARG A 477 -21.47 -8.02 15.29
N GLY A 478 -21.25 -7.01 14.45
CA GLY A 478 -20.67 -5.73 14.88
C GLY A 478 -19.21 -5.87 15.33
N TYR A 479 -18.42 -6.76 14.71
CA TYR A 479 -16.99 -6.93 15.00
C TYR A 479 -16.10 -6.07 14.10
N SER A 480 -16.64 -5.54 13.01
CA SER A 480 -15.94 -4.68 12.06
C SER A 480 -16.86 -3.60 11.50
N ILE A 481 -16.36 -2.40 11.32
CA ILE A 481 -17.04 -1.29 10.65
C ILE A 481 -16.22 -0.87 9.43
N PRO A 482 -16.41 -1.53 8.28
CA PRO A 482 -15.78 -1.14 7.02
C PRO A 482 -16.41 0.15 6.49
N LEU A 483 -15.61 1.00 5.84
CA LEU A 483 -16.04 2.30 5.34
C LEU A 483 -15.97 2.38 3.81
N LEU A 484 -14.76 2.49 3.27
CA LEU A 484 -14.50 2.77 1.87
C LEU A 484 -13.31 1.95 1.37
N GLN A 485 -13.23 1.71 0.06
CA GLN A 485 -11.94 1.38 -0.54
C GLN A 485 -11.00 2.57 -0.44
N GLY A 486 -9.71 2.29 -0.23
CA GLY A 486 -8.66 3.27 -0.36
C GLY A 486 -8.58 3.82 -1.78
N VAL A 487 -7.94 4.96 -1.93
CA VAL A 487 -7.76 5.57 -3.24
C VAL A 487 -6.30 5.96 -3.46
N ARG A 488 -5.87 5.88 -4.72
CA ARG A 488 -4.64 6.47 -5.23
C ARG A 488 -4.98 7.67 -6.09
N THR A 489 -4.30 8.78 -5.88
CA THR A 489 -4.43 9.95 -6.74
C THR A 489 -3.20 10.08 -7.62
N VAL A 490 -3.43 10.33 -8.89
CA VAL A 490 -2.38 10.61 -9.87
C VAL A 490 -2.81 11.77 -10.77
N ALA A 491 -1.82 12.58 -11.17
CA ALA A 491 -1.98 13.54 -12.24
C ALA A 491 -0.81 13.35 -13.23
N HIS A 492 -1.09 13.26 -14.51
CA HIS A 492 -0.06 13.00 -15.51
C HIS A 492 -0.30 13.74 -16.82
N SER A 493 0.76 13.90 -17.60
CA SER A 493 0.65 14.39 -18.99
C SER A 493 -0.27 13.50 -19.81
N GLN A 494 -1.15 14.07 -20.62
CA GLN A 494 -1.97 13.30 -21.57
C GLN A 494 -1.13 12.55 -22.61
N ALA A 495 0.12 12.98 -22.84
CA ALA A 495 1.06 12.25 -23.70
C ALA A 495 1.54 10.94 -23.08
N LEU A 496 1.43 10.76 -21.75
CA LEU A 496 1.81 9.51 -21.07
C LEU A 496 0.66 8.50 -21.16
N ALA A 497 0.92 7.32 -21.69
CA ALA A 497 0.04 6.16 -21.61
C ALA A 497 0.22 5.51 -20.22
N TYR A 498 -0.49 6.04 -19.25
CA TYR A 498 -0.48 5.56 -17.85
C TYR A 498 -1.37 4.32 -17.70
N GLU A 499 -0.87 3.27 -17.07
CA GLU A 499 -1.62 2.06 -16.70
C GLU A 499 -1.85 2.03 -15.18
N LYS A 500 -3.14 1.92 -14.78
CA LYS A 500 -3.53 1.81 -13.38
C LYS A 500 -3.36 0.39 -12.87
N TYR A 501 -2.91 0.25 -11.62
CA TYR A 501 -2.91 -1.00 -10.84
C TYR A 501 -3.74 -0.83 -9.57
N ASP A 502 -4.53 -1.84 -9.20
CA ASP A 502 -5.36 -1.82 -7.97
C ASP A 502 -4.51 -1.86 -6.69
N THR A 503 -3.25 -2.24 -6.79
CA THR A 503 -2.25 -2.04 -5.73
C THR A 503 -1.86 -0.57 -5.52
N GLY A 504 -2.20 0.32 -6.46
CA GLY A 504 -1.72 1.70 -6.49
C GLY A 504 -0.23 1.84 -6.84
N HIS A 505 0.44 0.78 -7.29
CA HIS A 505 1.85 0.85 -7.70
C HIS A 505 2.05 1.68 -8.96
N ILE A 506 3.12 2.46 -9.00
CA ILE A 506 3.58 3.20 -10.17
C ILE A 506 4.65 2.36 -10.86
N LEU A 507 4.35 1.88 -12.06
CA LEU A 507 5.16 0.90 -12.79
C LEU A 507 5.63 1.47 -14.14
N PRO A 508 6.69 2.28 -14.19
CA PRO A 508 7.19 2.94 -15.41
C PRO A 508 7.48 1.97 -16.55
N GLN A 509 7.85 0.74 -16.25
CA GLN A 509 8.06 -0.33 -17.25
C GLN A 509 6.79 -0.71 -18.04
N ARG A 510 5.62 -0.26 -17.60
CA ARG A 510 4.32 -0.47 -18.24
C ARG A 510 3.82 0.78 -18.98
N TYR A 511 4.58 1.87 -18.94
CA TYR A 511 4.20 3.14 -19.55
C TYR A 511 4.92 3.34 -20.87
N SER A 512 4.33 4.19 -21.71
CA SER A 512 4.93 4.69 -22.93
C SER A 512 4.45 6.10 -23.20
N PHE A 513 5.12 6.84 -24.05
CA PHE A 513 4.58 8.08 -24.59
C PHE A 513 3.74 7.77 -25.82
N ARG A 514 2.61 8.47 -25.93
CA ARG A 514 1.78 8.47 -27.13
C ARG A 514 2.51 9.26 -28.20
N GLY A 515 2.59 8.70 -29.41
CA GLY A 515 3.18 9.38 -30.55
C GLY A 515 2.34 10.55 -31.06
#